data_a4a085f5d1edd10b1d6ddf993f0b8d24
#
_entry.id   a4a085f5d1edd10b1d6ddf993f0b8d24
#
_cell.length_a   1.000
_cell.length_b   1.000
_cell.length_c   1.000
_cell.angle_alpha   90.00
_cell.angle_beta   90.00
_cell.angle_gamma   90.00
#
_symmetry.space_group_name_H-M   'P 1'
#
loop_
_entity.id
_entity.type
_entity.pdbx_description
1 polymer ?
#
loop_
_entity_poly.entity_id
_entity_poly.type
_entity_poly.pdbx_seq_one_letter_code
_entity_poly.pdbx_strand_id
1 'polypeptide(L)'
;MRKVYMNNAATTWPKPQEVPDAVYAFMTRDGANASRGSASERDIKSLDILFTARMKAASLFGGYAKANPKYVTLTSNVTHSLNVVIKGFVKSGMRVVTTSMEHNSVVRPLRELQRNGVAVEVIQASLRGYVDPKKFSEAALERTDLAVVSHCSNVCGSVQPIEEIAEICAKRGIPLVVDCAQTGGVLPINASELGLAALCFTGHKGLFGPQGTGGIVWKPEFADACSPFIVGGTGSLSHEETQPDVMPDKFEAGTMNLPGFAGLDAALDWIDRTGIDAIREREEKLGARLEEGLLSIKGLRLLGSTHGEAPRLPVYAFNVDGKDNGEFANDLSMTYGIEGRPGLHCSPLAHRTLGTFPEGALRLSPGYYTTEDEIDYTIESIRALASK
;
A
#
# COMPACT_ATOMS: atom_id res chain seq x y z
N MET A 1 -26.65 -11.70 15.22
CA MET A 1 -26.41 -10.46 14.46
C MET A 1 -25.54 -10.83 13.26
N ARG A 2 -25.89 -10.39 12.07
CA ARG A 2 -25.09 -10.54 10.85
C ARG A 2 -23.77 -9.77 11.05
N LYS A 3 -22.64 -10.30 10.55
CA LYS A 3 -21.34 -9.59 10.55
C LYS A 3 -20.95 -9.33 9.10
N VAL A 4 -20.65 -8.07 8.78
CA VAL A 4 -20.23 -7.65 7.44
C VAL A 4 -18.94 -6.83 7.55
N TYR A 5 -17.90 -7.31 6.89
CA TYR A 5 -16.60 -6.65 6.91
C TYR A 5 -16.42 -5.72 5.71
N MET A 6 -16.42 -4.41 5.97
CA MET A 6 -16.28 -3.33 4.97
C MET A 6 -15.02 -2.49 5.18
N ASN A 7 -13.94 -3.09 5.68
CA ASN A 7 -12.70 -2.35 6.00
C ASN A 7 -11.46 -2.95 5.31
N ASN A 8 -11.61 -3.46 4.07
CA ASN A 8 -10.53 -4.10 3.34
C ASN A 8 -9.35 -3.17 2.99
N ALA A 9 -9.58 -1.88 2.83
CA ALA A 9 -8.51 -0.89 2.66
C ALA A 9 -7.58 -0.74 3.89
N ALA A 10 -7.99 -1.23 5.07
CA ALA A 10 -7.12 -1.34 6.24
C ALA A 10 -6.34 -2.65 6.23
N THR A 11 -7.00 -3.77 6.02
CA THR A 11 -6.44 -5.11 5.79
C THR A 11 -7.51 -5.97 5.13
N THR A 12 -7.17 -6.82 4.17
CA THR A 12 -8.16 -7.73 3.58
C THR A 12 -8.58 -8.81 4.56
N TRP A 13 -9.87 -9.12 4.57
CA TRP A 13 -10.44 -10.23 5.34
C TRP A 13 -11.72 -10.74 4.67
N PRO A 14 -11.95 -12.10 4.62
CA PRO A 14 -10.99 -13.14 4.98
C PRO A 14 -9.79 -13.21 4.02
N LYS A 15 -8.80 -14.00 4.37
CA LYS A 15 -7.70 -14.37 3.47
C LYS A 15 -8.09 -15.63 2.67
N PRO A 16 -7.49 -15.87 1.49
CA PRO A 16 -7.54 -17.19 0.85
C PRO A 16 -7.09 -18.28 1.84
N GLN A 17 -7.73 -19.43 1.82
CA GLN A 17 -7.47 -20.49 2.82
C GLN A 17 -6.03 -20.98 2.80
N GLU A 18 -5.38 -20.95 1.65
CA GLU A 18 -3.97 -21.33 1.50
C GLU A 18 -3.00 -20.47 2.34
N VAL A 19 -3.40 -19.23 2.64
CA VAL A 19 -2.57 -18.30 3.42
C VAL A 19 -2.43 -18.71 4.87
N PRO A 20 -3.50 -18.86 5.67
CA PRO A 20 -3.38 -19.36 7.04
C PRO A 20 -2.83 -20.79 7.08
N ASP A 21 -3.11 -21.65 6.10
CA ASP A 21 -2.59 -23.01 6.03
C ASP A 21 -1.06 -23.02 5.87
N ALA A 22 -0.51 -22.15 5.03
CA ALA A 22 0.94 -22.01 4.86
C ALA A 22 1.62 -21.49 6.13
N VAL A 23 1.02 -20.49 6.79
CA VAL A 23 1.53 -19.98 8.08
C VAL A 23 1.53 -21.08 9.14
N TYR A 24 0.44 -21.82 9.26
CA TYR A 24 0.31 -22.93 10.20
C TYR A 24 1.31 -24.05 9.91
N ALA A 25 1.44 -24.44 8.65
CA ALA A 25 2.40 -25.46 8.22
C ALA A 25 3.83 -25.06 8.54
N PHE A 26 4.21 -23.80 8.26
CA PHE A 26 5.53 -23.29 8.60
C PHE A 26 5.80 -23.39 10.11
N MET A 27 4.87 -22.97 10.94
CA MET A 27 5.05 -22.95 12.41
C MET A 27 5.06 -24.34 13.05
N THR A 28 4.41 -25.33 12.45
CA THR A 28 4.21 -26.65 13.07
C THR A 28 5.02 -27.77 12.45
N ARG A 29 5.42 -27.65 11.17
CA ARG A 29 6.07 -28.76 10.43
C ARG A 29 7.35 -28.36 9.71
N ASP A 30 7.31 -27.26 8.95
CA ASP A 30 8.30 -26.99 7.90
C ASP A 30 9.33 -25.93 8.30
N GLY A 31 9.01 -25.14 9.33
CA GLY A 31 9.78 -23.96 9.69
C GLY A 31 11.08 -24.23 10.43
N ALA A 32 12.06 -23.42 10.06
CA ALA A 32 13.33 -23.27 10.76
C ALA A 32 13.83 -21.83 10.59
N ASN A 33 15.12 -21.59 10.78
CA ASN A 33 15.74 -20.31 10.49
C ASN A 33 16.20 -20.23 9.02
N ALA A 34 16.20 -19.03 8.42
CA ALA A 34 16.80 -18.79 7.12
C ALA A 34 18.32 -18.56 7.27
N SER A 35 19.02 -19.53 7.84
CA SER A 35 20.46 -19.45 8.05
C SER A 35 21.20 -19.78 6.76
N ARG A 36 21.92 -18.82 6.19
CA ARG A 36 22.78 -19.03 5.03
C ARG A 36 23.99 -19.88 5.46
N GLY A 37 24.29 -20.89 4.66
CA GLY A 37 25.36 -21.84 4.94
C GLY A 37 24.96 -23.03 5.79
N SER A 38 23.68 -23.17 6.20
CA SER A 38 23.16 -24.40 6.79
C SER A 38 22.96 -25.47 5.72
N ALA A 39 23.25 -26.74 6.10
CA ALA A 39 22.92 -27.92 5.31
C ALA A 39 21.61 -28.59 5.74
N SER A 40 20.89 -27.98 6.71
CA SER A 40 19.63 -28.48 7.20
C SER A 40 18.53 -28.30 6.13
N GLU A 41 17.79 -29.39 5.83
CA GLU A 41 16.67 -29.34 4.88
C GLU A 41 15.63 -28.27 5.27
N ARG A 42 15.38 -28.08 6.55
CA ARG A 42 14.43 -27.09 7.06
C ARG A 42 14.92 -25.65 6.84
N ASP A 43 16.22 -25.39 7.03
CA ASP A 43 16.80 -24.07 6.78
C ASP A 43 16.77 -23.75 5.28
N ILE A 44 17.06 -24.73 4.42
CA ILE A 44 16.99 -24.59 2.96
C ILE A 44 15.55 -24.24 2.55
N LYS A 45 14.54 -24.96 3.04
CA LYS A 45 13.12 -24.64 2.80
C LYS A 45 12.75 -23.23 3.25
N SER A 46 13.29 -22.78 4.39
CA SER A 46 13.05 -21.41 4.87
C SER A 46 13.66 -20.34 3.97
N LEU A 47 14.85 -20.59 3.41
CA LEU A 47 15.47 -19.73 2.43
C LEU A 47 14.69 -19.73 1.10
N ASP A 48 14.20 -20.87 0.65
CA ASP A 48 13.39 -21.02 -0.57
C ASP A 48 12.09 -20.22 -0.48
N ILE A 49 11.42 -20.19 0.68
CA ILE A 49 10.23 -19.35 0.90
C ILE A 49 10.54 -17.87 0.67
N LEU A 50 11.63 -17.36 1.22
CA LEU A 50 12.02 -15.96 1.00
C LEU A 50 12.40 -15.70 -0.46
N PHE A 51 13.08 -16.65 -1.09
CA PHE A 51 13.47 -16.54 -2.50
C PHE A 51 12.25 -16.54 -3.42
N THR A 52 11.30 -17.48 -3.23
CA THR A 52 10.08 -17.58 -4.05
C THR A 52 9.16 -16.39 -3.83
N ALA A 53 9.00 -15.90 -2.60
CA ALA A 53 8.25 -14.68 -2.33
C ALA A 53 8.84 -13.46 -3.07
N ARG A 54 10.18 -13.30 -3.11
CA ARG A 54 10.83 -12.24 -3.90
C ARG A 54 10.62 -12.43 -5.39
N MET A 55 10.79 -13.65 -5.90
CA MET A 55 10.63 -13.98 -7.31
C MET A 55 9.20 -13.65 -7.78
N LYS A 56 8.18 -14.06 -7.02
CA LYS A 56 6.78 -13.80 -7.33
C LYS A 56 6.46 -12.30 -7.25
N ALA A 57 6.97 -11.60 -6.23
CA ALA A 57 6.80 -10.14 -6.14
C ALA A 57 7.51 -9.42 -7.30
N ALA A 58 8.72 -9.84 -7.68
CA ALA A 58 9.41 -9.29 -8.84
C ALA A 58 8.62 -9.50 -10.14
N SER A 59 8.04 -10.66 -10.32
CA SER A 59 7.17 -10.96 -11.48
C SER A 59 5.92 -10.11 -11.47
N LEU A 60 5.19 -10.07 -10.36
CA LEU A 60 3.93 -9.35 -10.18
C LEU A 60 4.06 -7.85 -10.46
N PHE A 61 5.16 -7.24 -10.03
CA PHE A 61 5.40 -5.81 -10.11
C PHE A 61 6.32 -5.39 -11.27
N GLY A 62 6.60 -6.29 -12.23
CA GLY A 62 7.47 -5.99 -13.37
C GLY A 62 8.85 -5.50 -12.94
N GLY A 63 9.52 -6.27 -12.08
CA GLY A 63 10.82 -5.92 -11.50
C GLY A 63 11.94 -5.81 -12.52
N TYR A 64 13.02 -5.13 -12.11
CA TYR A 64 14.19 -4.87 -12.94
C TYR A 64 15.01 -6.13 -13.26
N ALA A 65 15.90 -6.02 -14.27
CA ALA A 65 16.80 -7.08 -14.71
C ALA A 65 16.07 -8.41 -15.01
N LYS A 66 14.96 -8.34 -15.75
CA LYS A 66 14.07 -9.47 -16.08
C LYS A 66 13.42 -10.08 -14.81
N ALA A 67 12.87 -9.24 -13.97
CA ALA A 67 12.27 -9.62 -12.71
C ALA A 67 13.21 -10.39 -11.77
N ASN A 68 14.47 -9.97 -11.71
CA ASN A 68 15.46 -10.63 -10.87
C ASN A 68 15.12 -10.42 -9.38
N PRO A 69 14.88 -11.50 -8.60
CA PRO A 69 14.52 -11.41 -7.17
C PRO A 69 15.59 -10.76 -6.29
N LYS A 70 16.84 -10.65 -6.76
CA LYS A 70 17.91 -9.92 -6.09
C LYS A 70 17.52 -8.47 -5.78
N TYR A 71 16.74 -7.83 -6.66
CA TYR A 71 16.31 -6.44 -6.53
C TYR A 71 14.94 -6.29 -5.87
N VAL A 72 14.52 -7.29 -5.10
CA VAL A 72 13.37 -7.21 -4.19
C VAL A 72 13.85 -7.43 -2.77
N THR A 73 13.63 -6.45 -1.89
CA THR A 73 13.87 -6.60 -0.45
C THR A 73 12.56 -6.78 0.28
N LEU A 74 12.54 -7.66 1.26
CA LEU A 74 11.38 -7.94 2.08
C LEU A 74 11.43 -7.09 3.35
N THR A 75 10.30 -6.56 3.74
CA THR A 75 10.15 -5.69 4.92
C THR A 75 8.92 -6.10 5.73
N SER A 76 8.77 -5.55 6.93
CA SER A 76 7.60 -5.86 7.76
C SER A 76 6.29 -5.21 7.27
N ASN A 77 6.35 -4.17 6.46
CA ASN A 77 5.20 -3.45 5.89
C ASN A 77 5.67 -2.27 5.02
N VAL A 78 4.76 -1.63 4.28
CA VAL A 78 5.07 -0.47 3.44
C VAL A 78 5.63 0.73 4.20
N THR A 79 5.25 0.95 5.47
CA THR A 79 5.83 2.03 6.28
C THR A 79 7.31 1.81 6.51
N HIS A 80 7.73 0.56 6.78
CA HIS A 80 9.13 0.17 6.85
C HIS A 80 9.82 0.41 5.51
N SER A 81 9.24 -0.08 4.41
CA SER A 81 9.75 0.12 3.04
C SER A 81 10.01 1.59 2.73
N LEU A 82 9.04 2.46 2.97
CA LEU A 82 9.14 3.89 2.70
C LEU A 82 10.20 4.58 3.58
N ASN A 83 10.35 4.18 4.85
CA ASN A 83 11.44 4.69 5.69
C ASN A 83 12.81 4.26 5.19
N VAL A 84 12.98 3.00 4.76
CA VAL A 84 14.23 2.50 4.15
C VAL A 84 14.58 3.33 2.93
N VAL A 85 13.63 3.54 2.01
CA VAL A 85 13.87 4.29 0.77
C VAL A 85 14.11 5.77 1.06
N ILE A 86 13.20 6.44 1.75
CA ILE A 86 13.24 7.90 1.96
C ILE A 86 14.46 8.28 2.79
N LYS A 87 14.67 7.64 3.94
CA LYS A 87 15.78 7.97 4.85
C LYS A 87 17.12 7.43 4.35
N GLY A 88 17.12 6.34 3.55
CA GLY A 88 18.32 5.82 2.93
C GLY A 88 18.87 6.75 1.85
N PHE A 89 18.00 7.40 1.08
CA PHE A 89 18.41 8.23 -0.04
C PHE A 89 18.53 9.72 0.32
N VAL A 90 17.53 10.30 1.00
CA VAL A 90 17.41 11.75 1.20
C VAL A 90 18.41 12.26 2.23
N LYS A 91 19.14 13.31 1.87
CA LYS A 91 20.14 13.99 2.71
C LYS A 91 19.75 15.46 2.91
N SER A 92 20.33 16.13 3.92
CA SER A 92 20.18 17.58 4.15
C SER A 92 20.55 18.37 2.90
N GLY A 93 19.79 19.40 2.58
CA GLY A 93 19.94 20.24 1.38
C GLY A 93 19.26 19.68 0.11
N MET A 94 18.73 18.45 0.15
CA MET A 94 17.91 17.91 -0.93
C MET A 94 16.48 18.46 -0.90
N ARG A 95 15.82 18.42 -2.08
CA ARG A 95 14.40 18.76 -2.24
C ARG A 95 13.61 17.54 -2.66
N VAL A 96 12.51 17.26 -1.95
CA VAL A 96 11.58 16.17 -2.22
C VAL A 96 10.22 16.74 -2.62
N VAL A 97 9.65 16.21 -3.70
CA VAL A 97 8.29 16.52 -4.15
C VAL A 97 7.37 15.35 -3.78
N THR A 98 6.21 15.66 -3.22
CA THR A 98 5.17 14.69 -2.85
C THR A 98 3.78 15.29 -3.05
N THR A 99 2.71 14.56 -2.71
CA THR A 99 1.34 15.02 -2.93
C THR A 99 0.57 15.24 -1.64
N SER A 100 -0.54 15.97 -1.72
CA SER A 100 -1.44 16.15 -0.59
C SER A 100 -2.32 14.93 -0.30
N MET A 101 -2.23 13.87 -1.11
CA MET A 101 -3.01 12.64 -0.92
C MET A 101 -2.24 11.53 -0.19
N GLU A 102 -1.03 11.84 0.29
CA GLU A 102 -0.14 10.87 0.92
C GLU A 102 -0.62 10.35 2.27
N HIS A 103 -0.33 9.08 2.52
CA HIS A 103 -0.46 8.47 3.83
C HIS A 103 0.65 8.94 4.78
N ASN A 104 0.43 8.83 6.09
CA ASN A 104 1.42 9.18 7.12
C ASN A 104 2.75 8.41 6.99
N SER A 105 2.78 7.26 6.33
CA SER A 105 4.00 6.52 6.03
C SER A 105 4.97 7.27 5.10
N VAL A 106 4.46 8.22 4.31
CA VAL A 106 5.24 9.15 3.49
C VAL A 106 5.42 10.49 4.23
N VAL A 107 4.31 11.06 4.74
CA VAL A 107 4.31 12.41 5.31
C VAL A 107 5.23 12.52 6.53
N ARG A 108 5.17 11.57 7.46
CA ARG A 108 5.93 11.67 8.72
C ARG A 108 7.44 11.59 8.53
N PRO A 109 8.00 10.64 7.75
CA PRO A 109 9.43 10.64 7.44
C PRO A 109 9.89 11.93 6.74
N LEU A 110 9.10 12.46 5.79
CA LEU A 110 9.44 13.72 5.11
C LEU A 110 9.41 14.91 6.07
N ARG A 111 8.44 15.00 6.98
CA ARG A 111 8.39 16.07 8.00
C ARG A 111 9.54 15.99 9.01
N GLU A 112 9.98 14.78 9.34
CA GLU A 112 11.18 14.60 10.16
C GLU A 112 12.44 15.11 9.44
N LEU A 113 12.62 14.72 8.18
CA LEU A 113 13.74 15.17 7.35
C LEU A 113 13.71 16.68 7.07
N GLN A 114 12.52 17.27 6.95
CA GLN A 114 12.36 18.72 6.79
C GLN A 114 12.94 19.50 7.97
N ARG A 115 12.83 18.98 9.19
CA ARG A 115 13.47 19.57 10.38
C ARG A 115 14.99 19.49 10.33
N ASN A 116 15.53 18.59 9.50
CA ASN A 116 16.95 18.36 9.29
C ASN A 116 17.49 18.98 7.99
N GLY A 117 16.80 20.00 7.44
CA GLY A 117 17.28 20.78 6.29
C GLY A 117 16.91 20.23 4.92
N VAL A 118 15.93 19.33 4.81
CA VAL A 118 15.35 18.89 3.55
C VAL A 118 14.21 19.82 3.13
N ALA A 119 14.17 20.29 1.89
CA ALA A 119 13.03 20.99 1.34
C ALA A 119 11.94 19.99 0.91
N VAL A 120 10.70 20.20 1.36
CA VAL A 120 9.56 19.33 1.02
C VAL A 120 8.47 20.14 0.37
N GLU A 121 8.22 19.89 -0.91
CA GLU A 121 7.12 20.46 -1.69
C GLU A 121 5.93 19.49 -1.71
N VAL A 122 4.74 20.00 -1.38
CA VAL A 122 3.51 19.20 -1.37
C VAL A 122 2.56 19.72 -2.45
N ILE A 123 2.42 18.97 -3.53
CA ILE A 123 1.52 19.32 -4.64
C ILE A 123 0.08 19.08 -4.19
N GLN A 124 -0.73 20.14 -4.29
CA GLN A 124 -2.14 20.06 -3.90
C GLN A 124 -2.96 19.34 -4.99
N ALA A 125 -3.61 18.26 -4.57
CA ALA A 125 -4.62 17.59 -5.38
C ALA A 125 -5.92 18.41 -5.43
N SER A 126 -6.80 18.08 -6.37
CA SER A 126 -8.15 18.63 -6.46
C SER A 126 -9.03 18.16 -5.29
N LEU A 127 -10.19 18.77 -5.10
CA LEU A 127 -11.23 18.30 -4.16
C LEU A 127 -11.73 16.88 -4.47
N ARG A 128 -11.43 16.36 -5.68
CA ARG A 128 -11.72 14.98 -6.08
C ARG A 128 -10.59 14.01 -5.74
N GLY A 129 -9.50 14.48 -5.14
CA GLY A 129 -8.37 13.66 -4.73
C GLY A 129 -7.37 13.32 -5.84
N TYR A 130 -7.38 14.03 -6.97
CA TYR A 130 -6.43 13.82 -8.08
C TYR A 130 -5.40 14.92 -8.17
N VAL A 131 -4.17 14.53 -8.41
CA VAL A 131 -3.05 15.42 -8.72
C VAL A 131 -3.08 15.72 -10.21
N ASP A 132 -3.05 17.01 -10.57
CA ASP A 132 -2.88 17.43 -11.94
C ASP A 132 -1.41 17.25 -12.37
N PRO A 133 -1.11 16.44 -13.43
CA PRO A 133 0.24 16.24 -13.92
C PRO A 133 0.94 17.54 -14.33
N LYS A 134 0.19 18.57 -14.76
CA LYS A 134 0.75 19.89 -15.08
C LYS A 134 1.31 20.57 -13.84
N LYS A 135 0.57 20.56 -12.73
CA LYS A 135 1.06 21.09 -11.45
C LYS A 135 2.27 20.31 -10.95
N PHE A 136 2.29 18.99 -11.15
CA PHE A 136 3.45 18.18 -10.84
C PHE A 136 4.65 18.58 -11.69
N SER A 137 4.45 18.77 -12.99
CA SER A 137 5.49 19.24 -13.92
C SER A 137 6.04 20.61 -13.53
N GLU A 138 5.18 21.55 -13.12
CA GLU A 138 5.57 22.90 -12.67
C GLU A 138 6.41 22.83 -11.39
N ALA A 139 5.98 22.07 -10.39
CA ALA A 139 6.75 21.84 -9.15
C ALA A 139 8.11 21.17 -9.40
N ALA A 140 8.16 20.29 -10.41
CA ALA A 140 9.39 19.63 -10.83
C ALA A 140 10.32 20.49 -11.70
N LEU A 141 9.96 21.75 -12.04
CA LEU A 141 10.86 22.69 -12.75
C LEU A 141 12.04 23.12 -11.88
N GLU A 142 11.82 23.25 -10.59
CA GLU A 142 12.92 23.46 -9.66
C GLU A 142 13.72 22.17 -9.46
N ARG A 143 14.97 22.28 -9.02
CA ARG A 143 15.78 21.12 -8.66
C ARG A 143 15.00 20.21 -7.72
N THR A 144 14.77 18.99 -8.14
CA THR A 144 14.09 17.96 -7.37
C THR A 144 14.97 16.73 -7.31
N ASP A 145 15.30 16.29 -6.11
CA ASP A 145 16.22 15.16 -5.88
C ASP A 145 15.45 13.82 -5.71
N LEU A 146 14.16 13.89 -5.32
CA LEU A 146 13.28 12.72 -5.19
C LEU A 146 11.82 13.13 -5.35
N ALA A 147 11.02 12.26 -5.99
CA ALA A 147 9.57 12.31 -5.94
C ALA A 147 9.03 11.08 -5.20
N VAL A 148 8.04 11.26 -4.32
CA VAL A 148 7.37 10.16 -3.60
C VAL A 148 5.86 10.34 -3.75
N VAL A 149 5.17 9.36 -4.33
CA VAL A 149 3.74 9.43 -4.66
C VAL A 149 3.02 8.15 -4.28
N SER A 150 1.92 8.26 -3.56
CA SER A 150 0.99 7.14 -3.35
C SER A 150 0.17 6.92 -4.61
N HIS A 151 0.17 5.69 -5.15
CA HIS A 151 -0.56 5.34 -6.37
C HIS A 151 -2.08 5.47 -6.20
N CYS A 152 -2.61 5.19 -5.01
CA CYS A 152 -4.04 5.33 -4.73
C CYS A 152 -4.28 5.85 -3.31
N SER A 153 -5.23 6.77 -3.19
CA SER A 153 -5.66 7.30 -1.90
C SER A 153 -6.38 6.24 -1.06
N ASN A 154 -5.88 6.03 0.14
CA ASN A 154 -6.54 5.17 1.14
C ASN A 154 -7.77 5.84 1.81
N VAL A 155 -8.11 7.06 1.42
CA VAL A 155 -9.29 7.80 1.91
C VAL A 155 -10.44 7.68 0.92
N CYS A 156 -10.24 8.12 -0.31
CA CYS A 156 -11.31 8.22 -1.31
C CYS A 156 -11.11 7.35 -2.55
N GLY A 157 -10.10 6.48 -2.55
CA GLY A 157 -9.87 5.53 -3.64
C GLY A 157 -9.35 6.13 -4.96
N SER A 158 -9.11 7.45 -5.05
CA SER A 158 -8.59 8.08 -6.27
C SER A 158 -7.23 7.51 -6.66
N VAL A 159 -7.12 7.00 -7.88
CA VAL A 159 -5.87 6.48 -8.47
C VAL A 159 -5.12 7.62 -9.13
N GLN A 160 -3.87 7.85 -8.73
CA GLN A 160 -3.05 8.95 -9.25
C GLN A 160 -2.49 8.60 -10.62
N PRO A 161 -2.27 9.59 -11.50
CA PRO A 161 -1.75 9.42 -12.86
C PRO A 161 -0.23 9.14 -12.83
N ILE A 162 0.17 7.96 -12.31
CA ILE A 162 1.59 7.66 -12.09
C ILE A 162 2.37 7.46 -13.39
N GLU A 163 1.72 7.07 -14.48
CA GLU A 163 2.33 6.96 -15.80
C GLU A 163 2.83 8.33 -16.29
N GLU A 164 1.97 9.35 -16.24
CA GLU A 164 2.32 10.72 -16.66
C GLU A 164 3.34 11.33 -15.69
N ILE A 165 3.20 11.08 -14.39
CA ILE A 165 4.18 11.52 -13.38
C ILE A 165 5.54 10.84 -13.62
N ALA A 166 5.56 9.55 -13.94
CA ALA A 166 6.78 8.81 -14.27
C ALA A 166 7.48 9.37 -15.52
N GLU A 167 6.71 9.70 -16.56
CA GLU A 167 7.26 10.37 -17.75
C GLU A 167 7.89 11.74 -17.43
N ILE A 168 7.23 12.55 -16.59
CA ILE A 168 7.75 13.85 -16.15
C ILE A 168 9.06 13.65 -15.38
N CYS A 169 9.10 12.70 -14.45
CA CYS A 169 10.27 12.36 -13.66
C CYS A 169 11.42 11.85 -14.55
N ALA A 170 11.14 10.94 -15.48
CA ALA A 170 12.15 10.38 -16.40
C ALA A 170 12.78 11.47 -17.28
N LYS A 171 11.97 12.38 -17.87
CA LYS A 171 12.46 13.50 -18.69
C LYS A 171 13.39 14.45 -17.93
N ARG A 172 13.34 14.46 -16.60
CA ARG A 172 14.11 15.35 -15.73
C ARG A 172 15.17 14.64 -14.89
N GLY A 173 15.28 13.31 -15.02
CA GLY A 173 16.20 12.51 -14.22
C GLY A 173 15.85 12.47 -12.73
N ILE A 174 14.59 12.68 -12.37
CA ILE A 174 14.11 12.64 -10.98
C ILE A 174 13.76 11.20 -10.61
N PRO A 175 14.38 10.61 -9.57
CA PRO A 175 13.95 9.32 -9.05
C PRO A 175 12.51 9.39 -8.54
N LEU A 176 11.64 8.47 -9.00
CA LEU A 176 10.25 8.35 -8.54
C LEU A 176 10.07 7.12 -7.66
N VAL A 177 9.59 7.33 -6.45
CA VAL A 177 9.17 6.26 -5.50
C VAL A 177 7.66 6.21 -5.45
N VAL A 178 7.10 5.02 -5.63
CA VAL A 178 5.65 4.80 -5.59
C VAL A 178 5.27 3.94 -4.39
N ASP A 179 4.32 4.44 -3.58
CA ASP A 179 3.60 3.67 -2.56
C ASP A 179 2.39 2.98 -3.20
N CYS A 180 2.47 1.67 -3.43
CA CYS A 180 1.37 0.89 -3.98
C CYS A 180 0.56 0.11 -2.93
N ALA A 181 0.55 0.55 -1.68
CA ALA A 181 -0.13 -0.14 -0.59
C ALA A 181 -1.63 -0.41 -0.83
N GLN A 182 -2.29 0.41 -1.64
CA GLN A 182 -3.71 0.22 -1.99
C GLN A 182 -3.89 -0.47 -3.34
N THR A 183 -2.90 -0.46 -4.21
CA THR A 183 -3.00 -0.93 -5.60
C THR A 183 -2.29 -2.25 -5.85
N GLY A 184 -1.30 -2.60 -5.03
CA GLY A 184 -0.58 -3.86 -5.17
C GLY A 184 -1.51 -5.06 -5.07
N GLY A 185 -1.55 -5.90 -6.11
CA GLY A 185 -2.42 -7.06 -6.24
C GLY A 185 -3.84 -6.76 -6.78
N VAL A 186 -4.16 -5.47 -7.04
CA VAL A 186 -5.48 -5.05 -7.57
C VAL A 186 -5.34 -4.34 -8.91
N LEU A 187 -4.33 -3.47 -9.07
CA LEU A 187 -4.03 -2.83 -10.35
C LEU A 187 -2.68 -3.34 -10.88
N PRO A 188 -2.57 -3.55 -12.20
CA PRO A 188 -1.28 -3.83 -12.83
C PRO A 188 -0.32 -2.66 -12.63
N ILE A 189 0.90 -2.95 -12.21
CA ILE A 189 1.99 -1.97 -12.10
C ILE A 189 3.26 -2.63 -12.58
N ASN A 190 3.96 -2.00 -13.53
CA ASN A 190 5.26 -2.46 -14.00
C ASN A 190 6.34 -1.45 -13.61
N ALA A 191 7.11 -1.77 -12.57
CA ALA A 191 8.10 -0.87 -12.02
C ALA A 191 9.23 -0.54 -13.02
N SER A 192 9.66 -1.52 -13.80
CA SER A 192 10.76 -1.34 -14.77
C SER A 192 10.31 -0.56 -16.02
N GLU A 193 9.11 -0.79 -16.53
CA GLU A 193 8.56 -0.03 -17.66
C GLU A 193 8.31 1.43 -17.31
N LEU A 194 7.81 1.68 -16.10
CA LEU A 194 7.60 3.05 -15.59
C LEU A 194 8.91 3.72 -15.15
N GLY A 195 10.03 2.99 -15.12
CA GLY A 195 11.33 3.52 -14.69
C GLY A 195 11.38 3.95 -13.22
N LEU A 196 10.53 3.35 -12.36
CA LEU A 196 10.45 3.71 -10.94
C LEU A 196 11.78 3.48 -10.22
N ALA A 197 12.20 4.42 -9.39
CA ALA A 197 13.36 4.26 -8.53
C ALA A 197 13.13 3.16 -7.47
N ALA A 198 11.93 3.15 -6.89
CA ALA A 198 11.46 2.08 -6.01
C ALA A 198 9.94 1.98 -6.02
N LEU A 199 9.42 0.76 -5.90
CA LEU A 199 8.01 0.48 -5.67
C LEU A 199 7.85 -0.17 -4.29
N CYS A 200 7.12 0.48 -3.39
CA CYS A 200 6.93 0.02 -2.01
C CYS A 200 5.55 -0.62 -1.83
N PHE A 201 5.50 -1.85 -1.27
CA PHE A 201 4.26 -2.60 -1.11
C PHE A 201 4.06 -3.15 0.31
N THR A 202 2.82 -3.54 0.64
CA THR A 202 2.47 -4.25 1.88
C THR A 202 1.72 -5.53 1.54
N GLY A 203 2.00 -6.61 2.27
CA GLY A 203 1.44 -7.93 1.98
C GLY A 203 -0.02 -8.12 2.41
N HIS A 204 -0.51 -7.35 3.41
CA HIS A 204 -1.77 -7.65 4.09
C HIS A 204 -3.03 -7.00 3.52
N LYS A 205 -2.91 -6.24 2.42
CA LYS A 205 -4.05 -5.61 1.72
C LYS A 205 -4.34 -6.37 0.42
N GLY A 206 -4.33 -5.72 -0.74
CA GLY A 206 -4.63 -6.34 -2.03
C GLY A 206 -3.71 -7.52 -2.42
N LEU A 207 -2.59 -7.72 -1.72
CA LEU A 207 -1.79 -8.95 -1.87
C LEU A 207 -2.29 -10.13 -1.03
N PHE A 208 -3.36 -10.00 -0.25
CA PHE A 208 -4.01 -11.05 0.54
C PHE A 208 -3.11 -11.79 1.55
N GLY A 209 -1.87 -11.40 1.72
CA GLY A 209 -0.92 -11.99 2.66
C GLY A 209 -1.15 -11.61 4.11
N PRO A 210 -0.37 -12.15 5.05
CA PRO A 210 -0.42 -11.80 6.46
C PRO A 210 0.07 -10.38 6.74
N GLN A 211 -0.37 -9.82 7.87
CA GLN A 211 0.26 -8.65 8.47
C GLN A 211 1.72 -8.95 8.82
N GLY A 212 2.56 -7.92 8.89
CA GLY A 212 3.99 -8.09 9.16
C GLY A 212 4.79 -8.52 7.93
N THR A 213 4.26 -8.31 6.72
CA THR A 213 4.91 -8.55 5.44
C THR A 213 4.77 -7.36 4.49
N GLY A 214 5.78 -7.13 3.69
CA GLY A 214 5.86 -6.09 2.69
C GLY A 214 7.19 -6.16 1.95
N GLY A 215 7.49 -5.17 1.13
CA GLY A 215 8.77 -5.14 0.42
C GLY A 215 8.94 -3.93 -0.47
N ILE A 216 10.06 -3.93 -1.16
CA ILE A 216 10.48 -2.89 -2.10
C ILE A 216 10.99 -3.58 -3.36
N VAL A 217 10.50 -3.16 -4.51
CA VAL A 217 11.11 -3.48 -5.82
C VAL A 217 12.00 -2.31 -6.19
N TRP A 218 13.28 -2.58 -6.38
CA TRP A 218 14.31 -1.57 -6.56
C TRP A 218 14.77 -1.45 -8.01
N LYS A 219 14.99 -0.20 -8.45
CA LYS A 219 15.90 0.06 -9.56
C LYS A 219 17.33 -0.15 -9.06
N PRO A 220 18.17 -0.96 -9.76
CA PRO A 220 19.50 -1.30 -9.28
C PRO A 220 20.35 -0.09 -8.88
N GLU A 221 20.46 0.90 -9.75
CA GLU A 221 21.29 2.08 -9.54
C GLU A 221 20.79 2.95 -8.37
N PHE A 222 19.47 2.93 -8.12
CA PHE A 222 18.90 3.64 -6.99
C PHE A 222 19.14 2.91 -5.68
N ALA A 223 19.07 1.57 -5.68
CA ALA A 223 19.44 0.75 -4.51
C ALA A 223 20.91 0.96 -4.11
N ASP A 224 21.81 1.07 -5.10
CA ASP A 224 23.23 1.36 -4.85
C ASP A 224 23.43 2.74 -4.22
N ALA A 225 22.65 3.74 -4.63
CA ALA A 225 22.69 5.09 -4.09
C ALA A 225 22.08 5.25 -2.68
N CYS A 226 21.27 4.29 -2.22
CA CYS A 226 20.66 4.32 -0.89
C CYS A 226 21.60 3.73 0.16
N SER A 227 21.66 4.37 1.34
CA SER A 227 22.29 3.81 2.53
C SER A 227 21.31 2.91 3.29
N PRO A 228 21.76 1.83 3.95
CA PRO A 228 20.90 1.03 4.80
C PRO A 228 20.36 1.87 5.97
N PHE A 229 19.05 1.78 6.22
CA PHE A 229 18.40 2.50 7.32
C PHE A 229 18.49 1.74 8.65
N ILE A 230 18.46 0.40 8.57
CA ILE A 230 18.64 -0.50 9.71
C ILE A 230 19.88 -1.35 9.42
N VAL A 231 20.79 -1.43 10.37
CA VAL A 231 22.01 -2.22 10.29
C VAL A 231 22.02 -3.30 11.36
N GLY A 232 22.61 -4.46 11.06
CA GLY A 232 22.66 -5.58 11.99
C GLY A 232 22.91 -6.90 11.29
N GLY A 233 22.69 -8.00 11.99
CA GLY A 233 22.93 -9.35 11.46
C GLY A 233 22.04 -9.66 10.26
N THR A 234 22.64 -10.10 9.15
CA THR A 234 21.95 -10.46 7.90
C THR A 234 21.98 -11.98 7.63
N GLY A 235 22.72 -12.74 8.45
CA GLY A 235 22.97 -14.16 8.22
C GLY A 235 23.96 -14.44 7.08
N SER A 236 24.59 -13.39 6.51
CA SER A 236 25.64 -13.48 5.49
C SER A 236 26.85 -12.63 5.89
N LEU A 237 28.02 -12.91 5.30
CA LEU A 237 29.27 -12.16 5.53
C LEU A 237 29.55 -11.88 7.02
N SER A 238 29.34 -12.88 7.89
CA SER A 238 29.40 -12.75 9.35
C SER A 238 30.78 -12.35 9.90
N HIS A 239 31.80 -12.34 9.06
CA HIS A 239 33.17 -11.91 9.39
C HIS A 239 33.36 -10.40 9.20
N GLU A 240 32.41 -9.70 8.56
CA GLU A 240 32.46 -8.25 8.38
C GLU A 240 31.74 -7.54 9.55
N GLU A 241 32.38 -6.48 10.06
CA GLU A 241 31.81 -5.64 11.14
C GLU A 241 30.91 -4.53 10.57
N THR A 242 30.85 -4.36 9.25
CA THR A 242 30.02 -3.38 8.56
C THR A 242 28.82 -4.07 7.90
N GLN A 243 27.74 -3.30 7.66
CA GLN A 243 26.58 -3.81 6.93
C GLN A 243 27.01 -4.23 5.51
N PRO A 244 26.66 -5.43 5.04
CA PRO A 244 26.90 -5.86 3.68
C PRO A 244 26.30 -4.89 2.65
N ASP A 245 27.06 -4.57 1.60
CA ASP A 245 26.59 -3.72 0.48
C ASP A 245 26.03 -4.56 -0.69
N VAL A 246 25.63 -5.78 -0.41
CA VAL A 246 25.11 -6.73 -1.40
C VAL A 246 23.62 -6.90 -1.25
N MET A 247 22.86 -6.74 -2.34
CA MET A 247 21.42 -6.99 -2.35
C MET A 247 21.08 -8.48 -2.24
N PRO A 248 20.04 -8.85 -1.51
CA PRO A 248 19.11 -8.01 -0.75
C PRO A 248 19.60 -7.67 0.67
N ASP A 249 20.70 -8.23 1.15
CA ASP A 249 21.22 -8.18 2.52
C ASP A 249 21.47 -6.76 3.01
N LYS A 250 21.82 -5.85 2.09
CA LYS A 250 22.02 -4.43 2.38
C LYS A 250 20.86 -3.82 3.16
N PHE A 251 19.63 -4.27 2.89
CA PHE A 251 18.39 -3.69 3.48
C PHE A 251 17.59 -4.68 4.34
N GLU A 252 18.10 -5.90 4.55
CA GLU A 252 17.41 -6.95 5.31
C GLU A 252 18.21 -7.35 6.55
N ALA A 253 18.26 -6.47 7.53
CA ALA A 253 18.90 -6.75 8.81
C ALA A 253 17.88 -7.39 9.78
N GLY A 254 18.34 -8.39 10.55
CA GLY A 254 17.55 -9.10 11.54
C GLY A 254 16.85 -10.34 11.01
N THR A 255 16.28 -11.14 11.93
CA THR A 255 15.52 -12.34 11.58
C THR A 255 14.19 -11.95 10.94
N MET A 256 13.96 -12.44 9.71
CA MET A 256 12.77 -12.16 8.93
C MET A 256 11.52 -12.85 9.53
N ASN A 257 10.33 -12.30 9.24
CA ASN A 257 9.04 -12.90 9.59
C ASN A 257 8.73 -14.10 8.66
N LEU A 258 9.48 -15.19 8.81
CA LEU A 258 9.36 -16.37 7.95
C LEU A 258 7.94 -16.94 7.88
N PRO A 259 7.20 -17.11 9.00
CA PRO A 259 5.82 -17.58 8.92
C PRO A 259 4.93 -16.64 8.07
N GLY A 260 5.11 -15.33 8.24
CA GLY A 260 4.38 -14.34 7.45
C GLY A 260 4.74 -14.42 5.97
N PHE A 261 6.00 -14.61 5.62
CA PHE A 261 6.43 -14.74 4.22
C PHE A 261 5.99 -16.06 3.60
N ALA A 262 5.88 -17.15 4.36
CA ALA A 262 5.23 -18.37 3.88
C ALA A 262 3.76 -18.11 3.48
N GLY A 263 3.04 -17.37 4.31
CA GLY A 263 1.67 -16.94 3.97
C GLY A 263 1.61 -15.97 2.79
N LEU A 264 2.55 -15.04 2.66
CA LEU A 264 2.62 -14.13 1.51
C LEU A 264 2.94 -14.87 0.22
N ASP A 265 3.84 -15.84 0.27
CA ASP A 265 4.20 -16.68 -0.88
C ASP A 265 2.98 -17.44 -1.41
N ALA A 266 2.19 -18.05 -0.51
CA ALA A 266 0.93 -18.71 -0.84
C ALA A 266 -0.13 -17.73 -1.39
N ALA A 267 -0.18 -16.49 -0.86
CA ALA A 267 -1.08 -15.46 -1.34
C ALA A 267 -0.73 -15.01 -2.76
N LEU A 268 0.55 -14.88 -3.08
CA LEU A 268 1.03 -14.53 -4.42
C LEU A 268 0.71 -15.65 -5.44
N ASP A 269 0.81 -16.93 -5.06
CA ASP A 269 0.33 -18.04 -5.89
C ASP A 269 -1.19 -17.99 -6.13
N TRP A 270 -1.94 -17.61 -5.10
CA TRP A 270 -3.39 -17.45 -5.25
C TRP A 270 -3.73 -16.31 -6.21
N ILE A 271 -3.03 -15.17 -6.14
CA ILE A 271 -3.21 -14.05 -7.07
C ILE A 271 -2.86 -14.47 -8.51
N ASP A 272 -1.74 -15.16 -8.70
CA ASP A 272 -1.33 -15.64 -10.03
C ASP A 272 -2.37 -16.56 -10.66
N ARG A 273 -2.95 -17.50 -9.89
CA ARG A 273 -4.01 -18.39 -10.36
C ARG A 273 -5.35 -17.70 -10.62
N THR A 274 -5.69 -16.69 -9.78
CA THR A 274 -6.97 -15.98 -9.88
C THR A 274 -6.94 -14.92 -10.97
N GLY A 275 -5.80 -14.27 -11.15
CA GLY A 275 -5.60 -13.15 -12.06
C GLY A 275 -5.96 -11.79 -11.43
N ILE A 276 -5.08 -10.80 -11.58
CA ILE A 276 -5.31 -9.42 -11.07
C ILE A 276 -6.56 -8.82 -11.71
N ASP A 277 -6.79 -9.04 -13.00
CA ASP A 277 -7.95 -8.49 -13.71
C ASP A 277 -9.26 -9.04 -13.15
N ALA A 278 -9.34 -10.34 -12.85
CA ALA A 278 -10.53 -10.93 -12.24
C ALA A 278 -10.77 -10.41 -10.82
N ILE A 279 -9.71 -10.17 -10.04
CA ILE A 279 -9.80 -9.56 -8.72
C ILE A 279 -10.34 -8.13 -8.84
N ARG A 280 -9.75 -7.34 -9.73
CA ARG A 280 -10.14 -5.95 -9.99
C ARG A 280 -11.60 -5.85 -10.44
N GLU A 281 -11.99 -6.57 -11.48
CA GLU A 281 -13.34 -6.54 -12.04
C GLU A 281 -14.41 -6.87 -10.99
N ARG A 282 -14.11 -7.86 -10.13
CA ARG A 282 -15.01 -8.21 -9.03
C ARG A 282 -15.13 -7.09 -8.02
N GLU A 283 -14.02 -6.49 -7.58
CA GLU A 283 -14.02 -5.41 -6.61
C GLU A 283 -14.65 -4.14 -7.18
N GLU A 284 -14.40 -3.80 -8.45
CA GLU A 284 -15.03 -2.67 -9.15
C GLU A 284 -16.55 -2.84 -9.23
N LYS A 285 -17.04 -4.03 -9.58
CA LYS A 285 -18.49 -4.33 -9.63
C LYS A 285 -19.16 -4.12 -8.26
N LEU A 286 -18.56 -4.64 -7.20
CA LEU A 286 -19.06 -4.46 -5.83
C LEU A 286 -18.99 -3.01 -5.40
N GLY A 287 -17.91 -2.32 -5.75
CA GLY A 287 -17.71 -0.91 -5.48
C GLY A 287 -18.74 -0.04 -6.17
N ALA A 288 -18.99 -0.22 -7.46
CA ALA A 288 -19.99 0.54 -8.20
C ALA A 288 -21.39 0.40 -7.58
N ARG A 289 -21.78 -0.83 -7.17
CA ARG A 289 -23.04 -1.08 -6.48
C ARG A 289 -23.14 -0.34 -5.15
N LEU A 290 -22.06 -0.37 -4.35
CA LEU A 290 -22.01 0.37 -3.08
C LEU A 290 -22.12 1.88 -3.31
N GLU A 291 -21.38 2.42 -4.27
CA GLU A 291 -21.39 3.84 -4.61
C GLU A 291 -22.77 4.34 -5.02
N GLU A 292 -23.44 3.62 -5.95
CA GLU A 292 -24.79 3.94 -6.38
C GLU A 292 -25.76 4.00 -5.18
N GLY A 293 -25.65 3.00 -4.30
CA GLY A 293 -26.45 2.95 -3.07
C GLY A 293 -26.17 4.12 -2.14
N LEU A 294 -24.90 4.47 -1.89
CA LEU A 294 -24.49 5.60 -1.04
C LEU A 294 -24.99 6.93 -1.60
N LEU A 295 -24.87 7.15 -2.91
CA LEU A 295 -25.32 8.38 -3.59
C LEU A 295 -26.84 8.56 -3.54
N SER A 296 -27.61 7.48 -3.38
CA SER A 296 -29.08 7.53 -3.23
C SER A 296 -29.54 7.98 -1.83
N ILE A 297 -28.63 8.08 -0.85
CA ILE A 297 -28.98 8.42 0.54
C ILE A 297 -28.98 9.94 0.72
N LYS A 298 -30.12 10.49 1.09
CA LYS A 298 -30.26 11.94 1.35
C LYS A 298 -29.36 12.38 2.51
N GLY A 299 -28.63 13.47 2.33
CA GLY A 299 -27.71 14.02 3.34
C GLY A 299 -26.37 13.29 3.44
N LEU A 300 -26.11 12.28 2.60
CA LEU A 300 -24.81 11.65 2.52
C LEU A 300 -23.94 12.39 1.50
N ARG A 301 -22.74 12.78 1.90
CA ARG A 301 -21.73 13.41 1.06
C ARG A 301 -20.55 12.45 0.84
N LEU A 302 -20.47 11.86 -0.34
CA LEU A 302 -19.35 11.04 -0.75
C LEU A 302 -18.12 11.93 -1.04
N LEU A 303 -16.91 11.46 -0.65
CA LEU A 303 -15.65 12.16 -0.87
C LEU A 303 -14.95 11.61 -2.12
N GLY A 304 -14.25 12.51 -2.81
CA GLY A 304 -13.54 12.17 -4.04
C GLY A 304 -14.43 12.25 -5.29
N SER A 305 -14.02 11.59 -6.37
CA SER A 305 -14.82 11.46 -7.59
C SER A 305 -15.72 10.24 -7.54
N THR A 306 -16.74 10.22 -8.39
CA THR A 306 -17.62 9.08 -8.59
C THR A 306 -17.11 8.13 -9.68
N HIS A 307 -17.64 6.92 -9.74
CA HIS A 307 -17.32 5.94 -10.77
C HIS A 307 -17.63 6.51 -12.17
N GLY A 308 -16.70 6.35 -13.10
CA GLY A 308 -16.81 6.90 -14.46
C GLY A 308 -16.34 8.35 -14.63
N GLU A 309 -16.16 9.13 -13.55
CA GLU A 309 -15.56 10.47 -13.65
C GLU A 309 -14.03 10.43 -13.73
N ALA A 310 -13.40 9.51 -12.99
CA ALA A 310 -11.96 9.30 -13.00
C ALA A 310 -11.60 7.92 -12.39
N PRO A 311 -10.39 7.37 -12.65
CA PRO A 311 -9.97 6.08 -12.12
C PRO A 311 -10.00 6.03 -10.59
N ARG A 312 -10.62 4.99 -10.02
CA ARG A 312 -10.68 4.79 -8.57
C ARG A 312 -10.73 3.32 -8.20
N LEU A 313 -10.29 3.01 -6.98
CA LEU A 313 -10.55 1.74 -6.32
C LEU A 313 -11.78 1.84 -5.39
N PRO A 314 -12.38 0.71 -4.99
CA PRO A 314 -13.58 0.66 -4.17
C PRO A 314 -13.29 1.02 -2.69
N VAL A 315 -12.82 2.24 -2.48
CA VAL A 315 -12.57 2.85 -1.17
C VAL A 315 -13.43 4.11 -1.08
N TYR A 316 -14.43 4.10 -0.21
CA TYR A 316 -15.47 5.13 -0.13
C TYR A 316 -15.49 5.77 1.24
N ALA A 317 -15.00 7.00 1.34
CA ALA A 317 -15.17 7.83 2.53
C ALA A 317 -16.34 8.79 2.32
N PHE A 318 -17.17 8.96 3.34
CA PHE A 318 -18.34 9.81 3.30
C PHE A 318 -18.66 10.38 4.69
N ASN A 319 -19.45 11.47 4.69
CA ASN A 319 -20.04 12.05 5.87
C ASN A 319 -21.56 12.09 5.68
N VAL A 320 -22.32 12.06 6.78
CA VAL A 320 -23.76 12.22 6.79
C VAL A 320 -24.10 13.51 7.55
N ASP A 321 -24.94 14.36 6.96
CA ASP A 321 -25.29 15.64 7.52
C ASP A 321 -25.83 15.52 8.96
N GLY A 322 -25.27 16.31 9.87
CA GLY A 322 -25.64 16.34 11.28
C GLY A 322 -25.23 15.10 12.10
N LYS A 323 -24.42 14.19 11.54
CA LYS A 323 -23.94 12.99 12.25
C LYS A 323 -22.44 13.07 12.54
N ASP A 324 -22.04 12.66 13.75
CA ASP A 324 -20.64 12.37 14.07
C ASP A 324 -20.21 11.05 13.43
N ASN A 325 -19.02 11.03 12.81
CA ASN A 325 -18.52 9.86 12.09
C ASN A 325 -18.21 8.67 13.00
N GLY A 326 -17.76 8.94 14.24
CA GLY A 326 -17.44 7.91 15.22
C GLY A 326 -18.69 7.26 15.77
N GLU A 327 -19.69 8.07 16.15
CA GLU A 327 -21.00 7.60 16.63
C GLU A 327 -21.71 6.81 15.53
N PHE A 328 -21.74 7.32 14.31
CA PHE A 328 -22.37 6.66 13.18
C PHE A 328 -21.71 5.30 12.86
N ALA A 329 -20.37 5.22 12.91
CA ALA A 329 -19.64 3.97 12.73
C ALA A 329 -19.92 2.98 13.87
N ASN A 330 -20.02 3.46 15.12
CA ASN A 330 -20.37 2.64 16.27
C ASN A 330 -21.79 2.05 16.12
N ASP A 331 -22.76 2.87 15.72
CA ASP A 331 -24.15 2.44 15.54
C ASP A 331 -24.25 1.41 14.38
N LEU A 332 -23.51 1.60 13.27
CA LEU A 332 -23.43 0.60 12.22
C LEU A 332 -22.88 -0.73 12.73
N SER A 333 -21.83 -0.69 13.53
CA SER A 333 -21.22 -1.89 14.10
C SER A 333 -22.11 -2.56 15.14
N MET A 334 -22.62 -1.80 16.09
CA MET A 334 -23.37 -2.36 17.25
C MET A 334 -24.79 -2.78 16.89
N THR A 335 -25.45 -2.07 15.96
CA THR A 335 -26.85 -2.35 15.59
C THR A 335 -26.94 -3.31 14.41
N TYR A 336 -26.06 -3.15 13.42
CA TYR A 336 -26.13 -3.89 12.15
C TYR A 336 -24.95 -4.84 11.92
N GLY A 337 -23.90 -4.81 12.76
CA GLY A 337 -22.72 -5.66 12.63
C GLY A 337 -21.84 -5.32 11.43
N ILE A 338 -21.88 -4.08 10.93
CA ILE A 338 -21.12 -3.63 9.77
C ILE A 338 -19.85 -2.92 10.25
N GLU A 339 -18.70 -3.44 9.83
CA GLU A 339 -17.40 -2.94 10.23
C GLU A 339 -16.83 -1.98 9.18
N GLY A 340 -16.85 -0.68 9.48
CA GLY A 340 -16.20 0.39 8.73
C GLY A 340 -15.11 1.08 9.58
N ARG A 341 -14.48 2.11 9.03
CA ARG A 341 -13.44 2.87 9.75
C ARG A 341 -13.74 4.36 9.75
N PRO A 342 -14.00 4.99 10.91
CA PRO A 342 -14.13 6.43 11.03
C PRO A 342 -12.78 7.13 11.21
N GLY A 343 -12.75 8.45 11.00
CA GLY A 343 -11.66 9.36 11.33
C GLY A 343 -10.76 9.74 10.16
N LEU A 344 -9.48 10.04 10.43
CA LEU A 344 -8.54 10.61 9.47
C LEU A 344 -7.78 9.57 8.63
N HIS A 345 -8.00 8.27 8.83
CA HIS A 345 -7.40 7.17 8.03
C HIS A 345 -5.88 7.24 7.89
N CYS A 346 -5.17 7.86 8.84
CA CYS A 346 -3.73 8.13 8.78
C CYS A 346 -3.30 9.01 7.57
N SER A 347 -4.20 9.85 7.03
CA SER A 347 -3.95 10.71 5.88
C SER A 347 -4.51 12.13 6.11
N PRO A 348 -3.97 12.88 7.11
CA PRO A 348 -4.50 14.19 7.47
C PRO A 348 -4.41 15.21 6.33
N LEU A 349 -3.41 15.13 5.44
CA LEU A 349 -3.29 16.01 4.28
C LEU A 349 -4.42 15.74 3.28
N ALA A 350 -4.76 14.47 3.03
CA ALA A 350 -5.87 14.11 2.17
C ALA A 350 -7.21 14.65 2.72
N HIS A 351 -7.45 14.55 4.03
CA HIS A 351 -8.64 15.12 4.65
C HIS A 351 -8.67 16.66 4.60
N ARG A 352 -7.53 17.35 4.67
CA ARG A 352 -7.45 18.80 4.41
C ARG A 352 -7.83 19.13 2.97
N THR A 353 -7.31 18.36 2.00
CA THR A 353 -7.61 18.51 0.58
C THR A 353 -9.09 18.25 0.28
N LEU A 354 -9.69 17.23 0.89
CA LEU A 354 -11.09 16.85 0.68
C LEU A 354 -12.10 17.67 1.53
N GLY A 355 -11.59 18.59 2.38
CA GLY A 355 -12.42 19.49 3.20
C GLY A 355 -13.10 18.81 4.38
N THR A 356 -12.49 17.79 4.96
CA THR A 356 -13.03 17.02 6.11
C THR A 356 -12.08 16.96 7.31
N PHE A 357 -11.04 17.78 7.33
CA PHE A 357 -10.17 17.92 8.51
C PHE A 357 -10.76 18.97 9.47
N PRO A 358 -10.77 18.77 10.80
CA PRO A 358 -10.16 17.66 11.55
C PRO A 358 -11.07 16.44 11.81
N GLU A 359 -12.35 16.50 11.48
CA GLU A 359 -13.37 15.50 11.84
C GLU A 359 -13.15 14.14 11.13
N GLY A 360 -12.59 14.16 9.93
CA GLY A 360 -12.42 12.97 9.10
C GLY A 360 -13.72 12.56 8.39
N ALA A 361 -13.87 11.27 8.17
CA ALA A 361 -15.02 10.67 7.50
C ALA A 361 -15.21 9.21 7.94
N LEU A 362 -16.37 8.62 7.69
CA LEU A 362 -16.54 7.17 7.74
C LEU A 362 -16.12 6.58 6.40
N ARG A 363 -15.24 5.56 6.42
CA ARG A 363 -14.78 4.86 5.24
C ARG A 363 -15.28 3.43 5.20
N LEU A 364 -15.83 3.03 4.06
CA LEU A 364 -16.14 1.65 3.72
C LEU A 364 -15.28 1.21 2.53
N SER A 365 -14.88 -0.04 2.53
CA SER A 365 -14.12 -0.65 1.43
C SER A 365 -14.49 -2.13 1.34
N PRO A 366 -15.31 -2.52 0.37
CA PRO A 366 -15.53 -3.93 0.06
C PRO A 366 -14.23 -4.56 -0.46
N GLY A 367 -14.12 -5.86 -0.44
CA GLY A 367 -13.00 -6.61 -0.98
C GLY A 367 -13.49 -7.81 -1.78
N TYR A 368 -12.57 -8.59 -2.31
CA TYR A 368 -12.83 -9.71 -3.21
C TYR A 368 -13.88 -10.70 -2.68
N TYR A 369 -13.89 -10.98 -1.36
CA TYR A 369 -14.82 -11.93 -0.74
C TYR A 369 -16.13 -11.30 -0.28
N THR A 370 -16.30 -9.99 -0.39
CA THR A 370 -17.58 -9.33 -0.10
C THR A 370 -18.64 -9.78 -1.09
N THR A 371 -19.87 -10.00 -0.63
CA THR A 371 -21.02 -10.41 -1.46
C THR A 371 -21.92 -9.24 -1.82
N GLU A 372 -22.66 -9.35 -2.92
CA GLU A 372 -23.65 -8.33 -3.32
C GLU A 372 -24.73 -8.15 -2.24
N ASP A 373 -25.15 -9.23 -1.58
CA ASP A 373 -26.12 -9.20 -0.48
C ASP A 373 -25.57 -8.46 0.77
N GLU A 374 -24.26 -8.52 1.04
CA GLU A 374 -23.60 -7.70 2.07
C GLU A 374 -23.56 -6.22 1.70
N ILE A 375 -23.35 -5.89 0.41
CA ILE A 375 -23.42 -4.53 -0.09
C ILE A 375 -24.84 -3.95 0.09
N ASP A 376 -25.88 -4.67 -0.36
CA ASP A 376 -27.26 -4.23 -0.25
C ASP A 376 -27.68 -4.01 1.22
N TYR A 377 -27.34 -4.98 2.07
CA TYR A 377 -27.58 -4.86 3.52
C TYR A 377 -26.88 -3.64 4.12
N THR A 378 -25.65 -3.36 3.69
CA THR A 378 -24.89 -2.19 4.14
C THR A 378 -25.58 -0.89 3.74
N ILE A 379 -26.02 -0.77 2.49
CA ILE A 379 -26.73 0.41 1.97
C ILE A 379 -28.03 0.66 2.74
N GLU A 380 -28.83 -0.38 2.96
CA GLU A 380 -30.09 -0.28 3.70
C GLU A 380 -29.86 0.15 5.16
N SER A 381 -28.84 -0.41 5.80
CA SER A 381 -28.47 -0.06 7.18
C SER A 381 -28.04 1.39 7.32
N ILE A 382 -27.21 1.88 6.37
CA ILE A 382 -26.77 3.29 6.34
C ILE A 382 -27.99 4.20 6.13
N ARG A 383 -28.87 3.86 5.17
CA ARG A 383 -30.11 4.62 4.91
C ARG A 383 -31.00 4.73 6.14
N ALA A 384 -31.17 3.63 6.87
CA ALA A 384 -31.96 3.58 8.10
C ALA A 384 -31.34 4.45 9.22
N LEU A 385 -30.02 4.47 9.36
CA LEU A 385 -29.34 5.33 10.35
C LEU A 385 -29.33 6.80 9.94
N ALA A 386 -29.15 7.11 8.67
CA ALA A 386 -29.12 8.48 8.17
C ALA A 386 -30.49 9.17 8.28
N SER A 387 -31.58 8.41 8.33
CA SER A 387 -32.95 8.95 8.48
C SER A 387 -33.40 9.21 9.92
N LYS A 388 -32.66 8.75 10.91
CA LYS A 388 -32.85 9.00 12.34
C LYS A 388 -32.27 10.35 12.75
#